data_c5470417b0a4324b2d7c45bf2d141847
#
_entry.id   c5470417b0a4324b2d7c45bf2d141847
#
_cell.length_a   1.000
_cell.length_b   1.000
_cell.length_c   1.000
_cell.angle_alpha   90.00
_cell.angle_beta   90.00
_cell.angle_gamma   90.00
#
_symmetry.space_group_name_H-M   'P 1'
#
loop_
_entity.id
_entity.type
_entity.pdbx_description
1 polymer ?
#
loop_
_entity_poly.entity_id
_entity_poly.type
_entity_poly.pdbx_seq_one_letter_code
_entity_poly.pdbx_strand_id
1 'polypeptide(L)'
;MVIGPGQHDLTITYTLKDKDTNASTDVKQTVSANFESGKIYDITGYPLPIGLFYGWDAQKDYFYGYETHQKADFTSDSSMPYPTVGDPRAENTTGNVRTDFFKTLPNINEMFWYIHKGDPHWEEPSSHVVIRGGHLVTATIGGVWLRKKSAILSYLKTQESYPATLTWDEMKEAYWDTPTDTHVDYRGYFGLMENVKNIPHGIPANSDDYFFLPALHFHGTSAFYWSSSGASMNYAWGMSVSELGGPSIYWVQLYTQHASDLFNAYPFE
;
A
#
# COMPACT_ATOMS: atom_id res chain seq x y z
N MET A 1 8.29 -26.05 14.63
CA MET A 1 7.35 -26.09 15.78
C MET A 1 6.30 -27.14 15.44
N VAL A 2 5.84 -27.93 16.42
CA VAL A 2 4.74 -28.89 16.25
C VAL A 2 3.56 -28.36 17.06
N ILE A 3 2.41 -28.23 16.41
CA ILE A 3 1.18 -27.73 17.03
C ILE A 3 0.14 -28.85 16.98
N GLY A 4 -0.57 -29.08 18.07
CA GLY A 4 -1.67 -30.04 18.11
C GLY A 4 -2.81 -29.61 17.18
N PRO A 5 -3.63 -30.57 16.67
CA PRO A 5 -4.81 -30.22 15.88
C PRO A 5 -5.81 -29.44 16.73
N GLY A 6 -6.55 -28.52 16.11
CA GLY A 6 -7.60 -27.73 16.73
C GLY A 6 -7.42 -26.23 16.51
N GLN A 7 -8.34 -25.44 17.07
CA GLN A 7 -8.26 -23.99 17.04
C GLN A 7 -7.19 -23.51 18.02
N HIS A 8 -6.23 -22.74 17.51
CA HIS A 8 -5.17 -22.15 18.33
C HIS A 8 -4.91 -20.70 17.92
N ASP A 9 -4.58 -19.88 18.93
CA ASP A 9 -4.03 -18.55 18.77
C ASP A 9 -2.52 -18.62 19.01
N LEU A 10 -1.74 -18.38 17.99
CA LEU A 10 -0.29 -18.43 18.05
C LEU A 10 0.27 -17.02 18.01
N THR A 11 1.00 -16.62 19.04
CA THR A 11 1.82 -15.43 18.97
C THR A 11 3.25 -15.81 18.60
N ILE A 12 3.69 -15.31 17.45
CA ILE A 12 4.99 -15.56 16.91
C ILE A 12 5.79 -14.26 17.04
N THR A 13 6.98 -14.35 17.63
CA THR A 13 7.91 -13.21 17.72
C THR A 13 9.09 -13.49 16.82
N TYR A 14 9.35 -12.56 15.89
CA TYR A 14 10.55 -12.56 15.04
C TYR A 14 11.46 -11.47 15.52
N THR A 15 12.69 -11.81 15.92
CA THR A 15 13.72 -10.82 16.17
C THR A 15 14.46 -10.56 14.86
N LEU A 16 14.28 -9.38 14.30
CA LEU A 16 15.06 -8.90 13.16
C LEU A 16 16.28 -8.16 13.68
N LYS A 17 17.45 -8.49 13.14
CA LYS A 17 18.70 -7.83 13.48
C LYS A 17 19.37 -7.31 12.22
N ASP A 18 19.66 -6.02 12.21
CA ASP A 18 20.49 -5.41 11.19
C ASP A 18 21.95 -5.82 11.39
N LYS A 19 22.58 -6.35 10.33
CA LYS A 19 23.95 -6.89 10.42
C LYS A 19 25.03 -5.79 10.50
N ASP A 20 24.74 -4.57 9.99
CA ASP A 20 25.71 -3.49 9.87
C ASP A 20 25.59 -2.51 11.03
N THR A 21 24.37 -2.19 11.46
CA THR A 21 24.08 -1.27 12.56
C THR A 21 23.96 -1.97 13.92
N ASN A 22 23.80 -3.31 13.94
CA ASN A 22 23.40 -4.10 15.11
C ASN A 22 22.04 -3.69 15.72
N ALA A 23 21.29 -2.81 15.11
CA ALA A 23 19.93 -2.50 15.52
C ALA A 23 19.06 -3.76 15.45
N SER A 24 18.19 -3.95 16.42
CA SER A 24 17.27 -5.08 16.42
C SER A 24 15.87 -4.64 16.86
N THR A 25 14.88 -5.35 16.36
CA THR A 25 13.47 -5.16 16.75
C THR A 25 12.75 -6.49 16.77
N ASP A 26 11.80 -6.62 17.67
CA ASP A 26 10.89 -7.75 17.70
C ASP A 26 9.60 -7.40 16.99
N VAL A 27 9.26 -8.19 15.97
CA VAL A 27 7.98 -8.14 15.28
C VAL A 27 7.11 -9.26 15.82
N LYS A 28 5.97 -8.92 16.38
CA LYS A 28 5.00 -9.89 16.91
C LYS A 28 3.83 -10.02 15.94
N GLN A 29 3.46 -11.26 15.68
CA GLN A 29 2.30 -11.60 14.87
C GLN A 29 1.45 -12.62 15.61
N THR A 30 0.15 -12.38 15.70
CA THR A 30 -0.81 -13.38 16.21
C THR A 30 -1.57 -13.96 15.03
N VAL A 31 -1.58 -15.29 14.96
CA VAL A 31 -2.29 -16.05 13.93
C VAL A 31 -3.31 -16.96 14.64
N SER A 32 -4.58 -16.74 14.33
CA SER A 32 -5.68 -17.60 14.78
C SER A 32 -6.07 -18.55 13.66
N ALA A 33 -5.85 -19.84 13.84
CA ALA A 33 -6.19 -20.83 12.82
C ALA A 33 -6.62 -22.17 13.43
N ASN A 34 -7.43 -22.91 12.67
CA ASN A 34 -7.75 -24.30 12.98
C ASN A 34 -6.70 -25.21 12.31
N PHE A 35 -5.78 -25.72 13.10
CA PHE A 35 -4.69 -26.56 12.62
C PHE A 35 -5.14 -28.01 12.47
N GLU A 36 -4.81 -28.62 11.33
CA GLU A 36 -5.15 -30.01 11.00
C GLU A 36 -3.92 -30.92 11.18
N SER A 37 -4.18 -32.15 11.60
CA SER A 37 -3.11 -33.15 11.71
C SER A 37 -2.46 -33.48 10.37
N GLY A 38 -1.11 -33.52 10.34
CA GLY A 38 -0.35 -33.85 9.14
C GLY A 38 -0.28 -32.74 8.08
N LYS A 39 -0.72 -31.52 8.38
CA LYS A 39 -0.59 -30.35 7.50
C LYS A 39 0.62 -29.51 7.88
N ILE A 40 1.17 -28.83 6.87
CA ILE A 40 2.18 -27.80 7.01
C ILE A 40 1.48 -26.46 6.76
N TYR A 41 1.74 -25.48 7.62
CA TYR A 41 1.20 -24.14 7.50
C TYR A 41 2.34 -23.14 7.33
N ASP A 42 2.32 -22.40 6.24
CA ASP A 42 3.22 -21.28 6.03
C ASP A 42 2.61 -20.04 6.70
N ILE A 43 3.35 -19.47 7.63
CA ILE A 43 2.96 -18.22 8.30
C ILE A 43 3.82 -17.12 7.72
N THR A 44 3.19 -16.24 6.95
CA THR A 44 3.85 -15.08 6.38
C THR A 44 4.13 -14.06 7.49
N GLY A 45 5.38 -13.61 7.59
CA GLY A 45 5.76 -12.54 8.52
C GLY A 45 5.05 -11.22 8.18
N TYR A 46 4.79 -10.39 9.17
CA TYR A 46 4.22 -9.06 8.96
C TYR A 46 5.24 -8.21 8.17
N PRO A 47 4.87 -7.66 7.01
CA PRO A 47 5.80 -6.84 6.26
C PRO A 47 6.09 -5.55 7.05
N LEU A 48 7.37 -5.27 7.32
CA LEU A 48 7.76 -3.96 7.79
C LEU A 48 7.58 -2.95 6.65
N PRO A 49 7.14 -1.72 6.96
CA PRO A 49 7.12 -0.66 5.97
C PRO A 49 8.49 -0.48 5.32
N ILE A 50 8.53 -0.47 4.01
CA ILE A 50 9.77 -0.34 3.23
C ILE A 50 9.73 1.01 2.52
N GLY A 51 10.75 1.82 2.76
CA GLY A 51 10.89 3.12 2.09
C GLY A 51 11.43 2.98 0.67
N LEU A 52 10.69 2.28 -0.20
CA LEU A 52 11.00 2.13 -1.62
C LEU A 52 10.16 3.11 -2.45
N PHE A 53 10.83 3.88 -3.28
CA PHE A 53 10.23 4.88 -4.16
C PHE A 53 10.57 4.55 -5.61
N TYR A 54 9.57 4.64 -6.47
CA TYR A 54 9.68 4.30 -7.89
C TYR A 54 9.19 5.46 -8.76
N GLY A 55 9.85 5.71 -9.88
CA GLY A 55 9.16 6.24 -11.03
C GLY A 55 8.14 5.21 -11.50
N TRP A 56 7.03 5.65 -12.10
CA TRP A 56 5.97 4.69 -12.48
C TRP A 56 6.49 3.59 -13.40
N ASP A 57 6.21 2.35 -13.03
CA ASP A 57 6.59 1.13 -13.76
C ASP A 57 8.11 1.00 -14.02
N ALA A 58 8.95 1.60 -13.16
CA ALA A 58 10.39 1.38 -13.17
C ALA A 58 10.73 -0.07 -12.75
N GLN A 59 11.82 -0.62 -13.29
CA GLN A 59 12.26 -1.98 -12.96
C GLN A 59 12.87 -2.10 -11.57
N LYS A 60 13.43 -1.00 -11.06
CA LYS A 60 14.07 -0.90 -9.75
C LYS A 60 13.61 0.37 -9.04
N ASP A 61 13.66 0.34 -7.71
CA ASP A 61 13.40 1.53 -6.91
C ASP A 61 14.45 2.62 -7.18
N TYR A 62 14.09 3.85 -6.84
CA TYR A 62 14.91 5.03 -7.11
C TYR A 62 16.29 4.99 -6.47
N PHE A 63 16.44 4.34 -5.32
CA PHE A 63 17.69 4.24 -4.57
C PHE A 63 18.52 3.01 -4.94
N TYR A 64 18.09 2.17 -5.88
CA TYR A 64 18.82 0.97 -6.28
C TYR A 64 20.24 1.28 -6.72
N GLY A 65 21.22 0.70 -6.04
CA GLY A 65 22.64 0.98 -6.22
C GLY A 65 23.15 2.29 -5.60
N TYR A 66 22.25 3.03 -4.93
CA TYR A 66 22.52 4.30 -4.25
C TYR A 66 21.82 4.36 -2.88
N GLU A 67 21.68 3.26 -2.21
CA GLU A 67 20.89 3.10 -0.98
C GLU A 67 21.34 4.05 0.13
N THR A 68 22.66 4.33 0.20
CA THR A 68 23.25 5.25 1.19
C THR A 68 22.85 6.72 0.97
N HIS A 69 22.32 7.08 -0.20
CA HIS A 69 21.86 8.44 -0.50
C HIS A 69 20.44 8.75 -0.01
N GLN A 70 19.73 7.74 0.51
CA GLN A 70 18.41 7.93 1.10
C GLN A 70 18.52 8.54 2.49
N LYS A 71 17.93 9.73 2.68
CA LYS A 71 17.93 10.44 3.96
C LYS A 71 16.90 9.88 4.96
N ALA A 72 16.98 10.38 6.19
CA ALA A 72 16.06 9.99 7.27
C ALA A 72 14.58 10.30 6.98
N ASP A 73 14.32 11.34 6.21
CA ASP A 73 12.99 11.77 5.77
C ASP A 73 12.53 11.11 4.45
N PHE A 74 13.20 10.04 4.05
CA PHE A 74 12.98 9.28 2.81
C PHE A 74 13.28 10.04 1.50
N THR A 75 13.83 11.24 1.57
CA THR A 75 14.29 11.99 0.38
C THR A 75 15.70 11.56 -0.03
N SER A 76 16.12 11.91 -1.26
CA SER A 76 17.49 11.73 -1.73
C SER A 76 18.39 12.89 -1.26
N ASP A 77 19.69 12.64 -1.14
CA ASP A 77 20.64 13.75 -1.10
C ASP A 77 20.88 14.32 -2.51
N SER A 78 21.39 15.57 -2.57
CA SER A 78 21.56 16.32 -3.82
C SER A 78 22.67 15.78 -4.73
N SER A 79 23.47 14.82 -4.26
CA SER A 79 24.55 14.22 -5.06
C SER A 79 24.09 12.97 -5.81
N MET A 80 22.89 12.46 -5.54
CA MET A 80 22.34 11.29 -6.22
C MET A 80 22.02 11.61 -7.68
N PRO A 81 22.54 10.83 -8.65
CA PRO A 81 22.26 11.08 -10.06
C PRO A 81 20.81 10.72 -10.39
N TYR A 82 20.16 11.60 -11.15
CA TYR A 82 18.81 11.34 -11.64
C TYR A 82 18.82 10.20 -12.67
N PRO A 83 17.82 9.29 -12.68
CA PRO A 83 17.73 8.22 -13.66
C PRO A 83 17.64 8.77 -15.10
N THR A 84 18.37 8.15 -16.00
CA THR A 84 18.33 8.49 -17.44
C THR A 84 17.80 7.32 -18.25
N VAL A 85 17.49 7.54 -19.53
CA VAL A 85 17.00 6.49 -20.42
C VAL A 85 17.96 5.29 -20.44
N GLY A 86 17.42 4.11 -20.14
CA GLY A 86 18.19 2.86 -20.01
C GLY A 86 18.63 2.53 -18.59
N ASP A 87 18.48 3.44 -17.63
CA ASP A 87 18.64 3.15 -16.20
C ASP A 87 17.43 2.32 -15.73
N PRO A 88 17.64 1.22 -15.00
CA PRO A 88 16.53 0.40 -14.48
C PRO A 88 15.63 1.12 -13.47
N ARG A 89 16.08 2.27 -12.93
CA ARG A 89 15.31 3.16 -12.04
C ARG A 89 14.42 4.15 -12.81
N ALA A 90 14.62 4.27 -14.16
CA ALA A 90 13.83 5.20 -14.96
C ALA A 90 12.40 4.72 -15.15
N GLU A 91 11.48 5.67 -15.17
CA GLU A 91 10.06 5.45 -15.37
C GLU A 91 9.69 4.90 -16.73
N ASN A 92 8.48 4.37 -16.83
CA ASN A 92 7.86 4.00 -18.08
C ASN A 92 6.94 5.13 -18.57
N THR A 93 7.19 5.62 -19.77
CA THR A 93 6.41 6.72 -20.38
C THR A 93 5.38 6.25 -21.41
N THR A 94 5.15 4.95 -21.56
CA THR A 94 4.27 4.41 -22.61
C THR A 94 2.78 4.28 -22.22
N GLY A 95 2.43 4.50 -20.97
CA GLY A 95 1.07 4.37 -20.46
C GLY A 95 0.60 2.92 -20.20
N ASN A 96 1.32 1.91 -20.69
CA ASN A 96 1.02 0.49 -20.44
C ASN A 96 2.04 -0.12 -19.48
N VAL A 97 1.56 -0.72 -18.38
CA VAL A 97 2.43 -1.39 -17.41
C VAL A 97 3.17 -2.57 -18.05
N ARG A 98 4.48 -2.65 -17.81
CA ARG A 98 5.38 -3.66 -18.39
C ARG A 98 6.02 -4.56 -17.35
N THR A 99 6.40 -3.99 -16.20
CA THR A 99 7.13 -4.75 -15.17
C THR A 99 6.20 -5.68 -14.40
N ASP A 100 6.69 -6.89 -14.10
CA ASP A 100 5.88 -7.87 -13.37
C ASP A 100 5.56 -7.40 -11.95
N PHE A 101 6.45 -6.61 -11.34
CA PHE A 101 6.18 -6.01 -10.03
C PHE A 101 4.98 -5.05 -10.10
N PHE A 102 4.97 -4.08 -11.03
CA PHE A 102 3.86 -3.13 -11.13
C PHE A 102 2.53 -3.78 -11.51
N LYS A 103 2.55 -4.91 -12.23
CA LYS A 103 1.32 -5.71 -12.49
C LYS A 103 0.70 -6.30 -11.22
N THR A 104 1.46 -6.39 -10.11
CA THR A 104 0.93 -6.86 -8.82
C THR A 104 0.23 -5.75 -8.04
N LEU A 105 0.43 -4.49 -8.43
CA LEU A 105 -0.20 -3.35 -7.78
C LEU A 105 -1.70 -3.30 -8.12
N PRO A 106 -2.54 -2.72 -7.24
CA PRO A 106 -3.94 -2.49 -7.59
C PRO A 106 -4.05 -1.59 -8.81
N ASN A 107 -4.99 -1.87 -9.68
CA ASN A 107 -5.33 -0.95 -10.75
C ASN A 107 -6.22 0.19 -10.23
N ILE A 108 -6.54 1.18 -11.07
CA ILE A 108 -7.32 2.34 -10.62
C ILE A 108 -8.74 1.96 -10.18
N ASN A 109 -9.40 0.97 -10.81
CA ASN A 109 -10.72 0.52 -10.38
C ASN A 109 -10.65 -0.11 -8.97
N GLU A 110 -9.64 -0.94 -8.70
CA GLU A 110 -9.41 -1.49 -7.36
C GLU A 110 -9.17 -0.38 -6.33
N MET A 111 -8.43 0.67 -6.69
CA MET A 111 -8.21 1.81 -5.81
C MET A 111 -9.50 2.57 -5.49
N PHE A 112 -10.44 2.71 -6.45
CA PHE A 112 -11.77 3.25 -6.18
C PHE A 112 -12.51 2.43 -5.12
N TRP A 113 -12.48 1.09 -5.22
CA TRP A 113 -13.08 0.22 -4.21
C TRP A 113 -12.44 0.40 -2.84
N TYR A 114 -11.13 0.52 -2.76
CA TYR A 114 -10.44 0.75 -1.49
C TYR A 114 -10.79 2.08 -0.84
N ILE A 115 -10.88 3.17 -1.57
CA ILE A 115 -11.17 4.47 -0.96
C ILE A 115 -12.65 4.64 -0.58
N HIS A 116 -13.59 4.06 -1.34
CA HIS A 116 -15.03 4.22 -1.09
C HIS A 116 -15.64 3.12 -0.23
N LYS A 117 -15.14 1.89 -0.32
CA LYS A 117 -15.67 0.72 0.40
C LYS A 117 -14.67 0.11 1.39
N GLY A 118 -13.44 0.59 1.37
CA GLY A 118 -12.36 0.17 2.25
C GLY A 118 -12.39 0.81 3.64
N ASP A 119 -13.37 1.68 3.93
CA ASP A 119 -13.53 2.31 5.26
C ASP A 119 -12.20 2.86 5.79
N PRO A 120 -11.61 3.87 5.13
CA PRO A 120 -10.30 4.38 5.47
C PRO A 120 -10.26 5.01 6.87
N HIS A 121 -9.21 4.69 7.65
CA HIS A 121 -8.93 5.29 8.95
C HIS A 121 -7.50 5.83 8.98
N TRP A 122 -7.30 7.02 9.55
CA TRP A 122 -5.97 7.59 9.71
C TRP A 122 -5.35 7.25 11.07
N GLU A 123 -4.16 6.66 11.04
CA GLU A 123 -3.33 6.51 12.23
C GLU A 123 -2.33 7.67 12.33
N GLU A 124 -2.35 8.36 13.48
CA GLU A 124 -1.43 9.47 13.75
C GLU A 124 0.02 9.01 13.74
N PRO A 125 0.95 9.90 13.34
CA PRO A 125 2.36 9.56 13.33
C PRO A 125 2.85 9.05 14.68
N SER A 126 3.36 7.84 14.68
CA SER A 126 3.93 7.17 15.84
C SER A 126 5.27 6.52 15.48
N SER A 127 5.99 6.02 16.49
CA SER A 127 7.30 5.40 16.29
C SER A 127 7.16 4.01 15.69
N HIS A 128 7.63 3.82 14.47
CA HIS A 128 7.66 2.54 13.78
C HIS A 128 9.09 2.14 13.41
N VAL A 129 9.35 0.84 13.36
CA VAL A 129 10.56 0.31 12.75
C VAL A 129 10.27 0.07 11.27
N VAL A 130 11.11 0.62 10.42
CA VAL A 130 11.00 0.54 8.95
C VAL A 130 12.30 0.05 8.33
N ILE A 131 12.24 -0.47 7.12
CA ILE A 131 13.41 -0.76 6.32
C ILE A 131 13.69 0.42 5.40
N ARG A 132 14.91 0.97 5.47
CA ARG A 132 15.37 2.06 4.62
C ARG A 132 16.83 1.84 4.24
N GLY A 133 17.15 1.97 2.95
CA GLY A 133 18.51 1.74 2.45
C GLY A 133 19.07 0.36 2.84
N GLY A 134 18.21 -0.65 3.00
CA GLY A 134 18.60 -1.99 3.45
C GLY A 134 18.78 -2.14 4.96
N HIS A 135 18.57 -1.06 5.75
CA HIS A 135 18.78 -1.05 7.20
C HIS A 135 17.49 -0.88 7.98
N LEU A 136 17.43 -1.45 9.19
CA LEU A 136 16.38 -1.17 10.15
C LEU A 136 16.59 0.22 10.75
N VAL A 137 15.61 1.06 10.68
CA VAL A 137 15.61 2.38 11.28
C VAL A 137 14.29 2.65 12.01
N THR A 138 14.35 3.48 13.05
CA THR A 138 13.16 3.99 13.71
C THR A 138 12.74 5.29 13.04
N ALA A 139 11.49 5.35 12.60
CA ALA A 139 10.90 6.53 11.98
C ALA A 139 9.55 6.86 12.63
N THR A 140 9.21 8.15 12.69
CA THR A 140 7.88 8.60 13.09
C THR A 140 7.02 8.68 11.85
N ILE A 141 6.06 7.79 11.72
CA ILE A 141 5.16 7.71 10.56
C ILE A 141 3.72 7.48 11.00
N GLY A 142 2.80 8.13 10.31
CA GLY A 142 1.38 7.81 10.32
C GLY A 142 1.01 6.95 9.11
N GLY A 143 -0.26 6.83 8.82
CA GLY A 143 -0.71 6.09 7.65
C GLY A 143 -2.21 5.87 7.62
N VAL A 144 -2.65 5.14 6.60
CA VAL A 144 -4.06 4.81 6.44
C VAL A 144 -4.29 3.31 6.59
N TRP A 145 -5.30 2.95 7.34
CA TRP A 145 -5.87 1.62 7.40
C TRP A 145 -6.98 1.51 6.36
N LEU A 146 -6.95 0.46 5.55
CA LEU A 146 -7.98 0.14 4.56
C LEU A 146 -8.42 -1.31 4.75
N ARG A 147 -9.70 -1.59 4.57
CA ARG A 147 -10.19 -2.97 4.59
C ARG A 147 -9.50 -3.82 3.54
N LYS A 148 -9.20 -5.06 3.91
CA LYS A 148 -8.73 -6.10 2.98
C LYS A 148 -9.81 -6.45 1.95
N LYS A 149 -9.42 -6.96 0.80
CA LYS A 149 -10.33 -7.42 -0.27
C LYS A 149 -11.44 -8.32 0.23
N SER A 150 -11.08 -9.30 1.07
CA SER A 150 -12.04 -10.22 1.66
C SER A 150 -13.08 -9.52 2.55
N ALA A 151 -12.65 -8.53 3.32
CA ALA A 151 -13.52 -7.75 4.20
C ALA A 151 -14.42 -6.80 3.40
N ILE A 152 -13.90 -6.15 2.34
CA ILE A 152 -14.70 -5.35 1.40
C ILE A 152 -15.79 -6.23 0.76
N LEU A 153 -15.42 -7.37 0.18
CA LEU A 153 -16.37 -8.30 -0.44
C LEU A 153 -17.44 -8.78 0.54
N SER A 154 -17.05 -9.12 1.77
CA SER A 154 -18.00 -9.53 2.81
C SER A 154 -18.97 -8.40 3.15
N TYR A 155 -18.46 -7.17 3.34
CA TYR A 155 -19.26 -5.99 3.64
C TYR A 155 -20.28 -5.68 2.52
N LEU A 156 -19.83 -5.66 1.26
CA LEU A 156 -20.68 -5.40 0.10
C LEU A 156 -21.84 -6.39 0.00
N LYS A 157 -21.56 -7.68 0.16
CA LYS A 157 -22.56 -8.76 0.08
C LYS A 157 -23.55 -8.75 1.24
N THR A 158 -23.10 -8.41 2.45
CA THR A 158 -23.91 -8.52 3.68
C THR A 158 -24.61 -7.23 4.06
N GLN A 159 -24.03 -6.08 3.78
CA GLN A 159 -24.51 -4.77 4.22
C GLN A 159 -25.04 -3.89 3.09
N GLU A 160 -24.52 -4.02 1.88
CA GLU A 160 -24.89 -3.17 0.75
C GLU A 160 -25.67 -3.91 -0.35
N SER A 161 -26.08 -5.15 -0.12
CA SER A 161 -26.93 -5.94 -1.02
C SER A 161 -26.32 -6.20 -2.42
N TYR A 162 -25.00 -6.19 -2.55
CA TYR A 162 -24.35 -6.64 -3.77
C TYR A 162 -24.54 -8.14 -4.00
N PRO A 163 -24.46 -8.62 -5.26
CA PRO A 163 -24.64 -10.04 -5.56
C PRO A 163 -23.73 -10.94 -4.73
N ALA A 164 -24.27 -12.03 -4.20
CA ALA A 164 -23.48 -13.02 -3.45
C ALA A 164 -22.34 -13.63 -4.29
N THR A 165 -22.48 -13.61 -5.61
CA THR A 165 -21.50 -14.10 -6.60
C THR A 165 -20.39 -13.09 -6.90
N LEU A 166 -20.50 -11.83 -6.44
CA LEU A 166 -19.50 -10.78 -6.70
C LEU A 166 -18.11 -11.26 -6.34
N THR A 167 -17.16 -11.05 -7.24
CA THR A 167 -15.75 -11.43 -7.07
C THR A 167 -14.85 -10.20 -7.16
N TRP A 168 -13.64 -10.30 -6.60
CA TRP A 168 -12.66 -9.24 -6.73
C TRP A 168 -12.20 -9.05 -8.18
N ASP A 169 -12.19 -10.11 -8.99
CA ASP A 169 -11.83 -10.03 -10.41
C ASP A 169 -12.84 -9.19 -11.21
N GLU A 170 -14.13 -9.27 -10.90
CA GLU A 170 -15.13 -8.36 -11.48
C GLU A 170 -14.92 -6.91 -11.03
N MET A 171 -14.54 -6.69 -9.76
CA MET A 171 -14.25 -5.36 -9.21
C MET A 171 -12.99 -4.73 -9.81
N LYS A 172 -12.03 -5.52 -10.29
CA LYS A 172 -10.86 -5.04 -11.05
C LYS A 172 -11.24 -4.44 -12.41
N GLU A 173 -12.30 -4.93 -13.01
CA GLU A 173 -12.70 -4.49 -14.36
C GLU A 173 -13.44 -3.15 -14.34
N ALA A 174 -14.14 -2.81 -13.24
CA ALA A 174 -14.90 -1.57 -13.11
C ALA A 174 -15.18 -1.21 -11.65
N TYR A 175 -15.57 0.04 -11.42
CA TYR A 175 -16.15 0.51 -10.16
C TYR A 175 -17.62 0.92 -10.36
N TRP A 176 -18.43 0.67 -9.35
CA TRP A 176 -19.83 1.15 -9.23
C TRP A 176 -20.20 1.32 -7.77
N ASP A 177 -20.86 2.41 -7.41
CA ASP A 177 -21.07 2.79 -6.01
C ASP A 177 -22.22 2.02 -5.34
N THR A 178 -23.26 1.69 -6.09
CA THR A 178 -24.40 0.87 -5.64
C THR A 178 -24.65 -0.31 -6.58
N PRO A 179 -25.32 -1.40 -6.12
CA PRO A 179 -25.55 -2.59 -6.95
C PRO A 179 -26.27 -2.36 -8.28
N THR A 180 -26.92 -1.21 -8.44
CA THR A 180 -27.71 -0.84 -9.62
C THR A 180 -27.05 0.21 -10.50
N ASP A 181 -25.90 0.75 -10.09
CA ASP A 181 -25.22 1.78 -10.85
C ASP A 181 -24.55 1.23 -12.11
N THR A 182 -24.27 2.13 -13.04
CA THR A 182 -23.46 1.80 -14.21
C THR A 182 -22.02 1.48 -13.78
N HIS A 183 -21.51 0.36 -14.27
CA HIS A 183 -20.12 -0.03 -14.05
C HIS A 183 -19.20 0.86 -14.90
N VAL A 184 -18.24 1.53 -14.27
CA VAL A 184 -17.31 2.45 -14.94
C VAL A 184 -15.89 1.92 -14.86
N ASP A 185 -15.27 1.72 -16.01
CA ASP A 185 -13.84 1.42 -16.10
C ASP A 185 -13.03 2.72 -16.16
N TYR A 186 -12.33 3.05 -15.06
CA TYR A 186 -11.55 4.28 -14.92
C TYR A 186 -10.14 4.19 -15.53
N ARG A 187 -9.70 3.05 -16.04
CA ARG A 187 -8.35 2.87 -16.60
C ARG A 187 -8.03 3.80 -17.77
N GLY A 188 -9.04 4.16 -18.56
CA GLY A 188 -8.90 5.07 -19.70
C GLY A 188 -9.12 6.56 -19.40
N TYR A 189 -9.44 6.93 -18.18
CA TYR A 189 -9.72 8.32 -17.81
C TYR A 189 -8.43 9.08 -17.50
N PHE A 190 -8.45 10.38 -17.76
CA PHE A 190 -7.37 11.31 -17.45
C PHE A 190 -7.93 12.58 -16.81
N GLY A 191 -7.22 13.11 -15.81
CA GLY A 191 -7.59 14.36 -15.16
C GLY A 191 -8.79 14.28 -14.22
N LEU A 192 -9.34 13.08 -13.98
CA LEU A 192 -10.33 12.87 -12.92
C LEU A 192 -9.62 12.95 -11.57
N MET A 193 -10.31 13.53 -10.58
CA MET A 193 -9.88 13.58 -9.20
C MET A 193 -11.04 13.10 -8.33
N GLU A 194 -10.81 12.05 -7.57
CA GLU A 194 -11.78 11.51 -6.61
C GLU A 194 -11.19 11.56 -5.21
N ASN A 195 -12.01 11.87 -4.20
CA ASN A 195 -11.50 11.98 -2.84
C ASN A 195 -12.55 11.61 -1.77
N VAL A 196 -12.06 10.97 -0.71
CA VAL A 196 -12.78 10.74 0.54
C VAL A 196 -12.15 11.62 1.61
N LYS A 197 -12.94 12.49 2.21
CA LYS A 197 -12.50 13.48 3.22
C LYS A 197 -13.02 13.11 4.60
N ASN A 198 -12.36 13.67 5.62
CA ASN A 198 -12.76 13.51 7.01
C ASN A 198 -12.79 12.04 7.45
N ILE A 199 -11.79 11.27 7.03
CA ILE A 199 -11.67 9.88 7.44
C ILE A 199 -11.50 9.80 8.97
N PRO A 200 -12.08 8.78 9.63
CA PRO A 200 -11.93 8.56 11.06
C PRO A 200 -10.47 8.46 11.49
N HIS A 201 -10.19 8.90 12.72
CA HIS A 201 -8.88 8.76 13.34
C HIS A 201 -8.79 7.48 14.17
N GLY A 202 -7.58 6.94 14.23
CA GLY A 202 -7.23 5.78 15.03
C GLY A 202 -7.27 4.47 14.27
N ILE A 203 -6.77 3.45 14.94
CA ILE A 203 -6.74 2.08 14.42
C ILE A 203 -8.17 1.52 14.46
N PRO A 204 -8.67 0.89 13.39
CA PRO A 204 -9.98 0.25 13.40
C PRO A 204 -10.11 -0.80 14.50
N ALA A 205 -11.29 -0.89 15.13
CA ALA A 205 -11.53 -1.83 16.25
C ALA A 205 -11.30 -3.31 15.85
N ASN A 206 -11.57 -3.65 14.59
CA ASN A 206 -11.35 -4.98 13.99
C ASN A 206 -10.18 -4.96 13.01
N SER A 207 -9.03 -4.49 13.44
CA SER A 207 -7.83 -4.28 12.61
C SER A 207 -7.39 -5.52 11.81
N ASP A 208 -7.79 -6.72 12.19
CA ASP A 208 -7.53 -7.95 11.43
C ASP A 208 -8.19 -7.97 10.04
N ASP A 209 -9.27 -7.21 9.86
CA ASP A 209 -9.94 -7.02 8.57
C ASP A 209 -9.30 -5.93 7.71
N TYR A 210 -8.25 -5.28 8.21
CA TYR A 210 -7.60 -4.14 7.56
C TYR A 210 -6.13 -4.44 7.29
N PHE A 211 -5.55 -3.65 6.40
CA PHE A 211 -4.11 -3.54 6.21
C PHE A 211 -3.69 -2.07 6.33
N PHE A 212 -2.44 -1.86 6.68
CA PHE A 212 -1.89 -0.53 6.93
C PHE A 212 -1.00 -0.08 5.76
N LEU A 213 -1.24 1.11 5.24
CA LEU A 213 -0.39 1.80 4.27
C LEU A 213 0.34 2.96 4.95
N PRO A 214 1.66 2.86 5.15
CA PRO A 214 2.41 3.86 5.89
C PRO A 214 2.59 5.17 5.11
N ALA A 215 2.49 6.30 5.78
CA ALA A 215 2.80 7.61 5.22
C ALA A 215 4.32 7.84 5.21
N LEU A 216 5.00 7.43 4.14
CA LEU A 216 6.46 7.45 4.02
C LEU A 216 7.00 8.74 3.36
N HIS A 217 6.18 9.78 3.20
CA HIS A 217 6.57 11.05 2.59
C HIS A 217 6.31 12.20 3.57
N PHE A 218 7.00 13.36 3.39
CA PHE A 218 6.84 14.56 4.20
C PHE A 218 6.74 14.27 5.72
N HIS A 219 7.80 13.72 6.29
CA HIS A 219 7.92 13.47 7.73
C HIS A 219 6.83 12.55 8.32
N GLY A 220 6.31 11.63 7.51
CA GLY A 220 5.36 10.62 7.98
C GLY A 220 3.90 11.09 8.03
N THR A 221 3.57 12.19 7.37
CA THR A 221 2.20 12.75 7.33
C THR A 221 1.52 12.61 5.98
N SER A 222 2.22 12.13 4.96
CA SER A 222 1.64 11.88 3.64
C SER A 222 2.29 10.71 2.93
N ALA A 223 1.58 10.13 1.99
CA ALA A 223 2.10 9.16 1.05
C ALA A 223 1.40 9.29 -0.30
N PHE A 224 2.06 8.80 -1.33
CA PHE A 224 1.46 8.53 -2.62
C PHE A 224 1.82 7.11 -3.04
N TYR A 225 0.84 6.35 -3.51
CA TYR A 225 0.97 4.97 -3.93
C TYR A 225 0.60 4.83 -5.40
N TRP A 226 1.54 4.34 -6.21
CA TRP A 226 1.28 4.05 -7.60
C TRP A 226 0.25 2.94 -7.78
N SER A 227 -0.61 3.09 -8.79
CA SER A 227 -1.40 1.99 -9.33
C SER A 227 -0.68 1.29 -10.49
N SER A 228 -1.18 0.14 -10.90
CA SER A 228 -0.79 -0.50 -12.16
C SER A 228 -1.38 0.18 -13.41
N SER A 229 -2.19 1.24 -13.26
CA SER A 229 -2.86 1.89 -14.37
C SER A 229 -2.11 3.14 -14.84
N GLY A 230 -1.62 3.14 -16.07
CA GLY A 230 -1.26 4.36 -16.77
C GLY A 230 -2.51 5.16 -17.14
N ALA A 231 -2.40 6.48 -17.18
CA ALA A 231 -3.50 7.38 -17.56
C ALA A 231 -3.33 7.95 -18.96
N SER A 232 -2.10 8.27 -19.32
CA SER A 232 -1.68 8.72 -20.66
C SER A 232 -0.17 8.61 -20.78
N MET A 233 0.40 8.97 -21.92
CA MET A 233 1.86 9.12 -22.00
C MET A 233 2.36 10.07 -20.91
N ASN A 234 3.36 9.64 -20.15
CA ASN A 234 3.99 10.35 -19.04
C ASN A 234 3.13 10.55 -17.78
N TYR A 235 1.90 10.00 -17.71
CA TYR A 235 1.06 10.07 -16.52
C TYR A 235 0.54 8.70 -16.10
N ALA A 236 0.41 8.50 -14.82
CA ALA A 236 -0.17 7.30 -14.23
C ALA A 236 -1.06 7.63 -13.04
N TRP A 237 -1.97 6.73 -12.74
CA TRP A 237 -2.85 6.83 -11.59
C TRP A 237 -2.17 6.42 -10.29
N GLY A 238 -2.58 7.05 -9.21
CA GLY A 238 -2.20 6.65 -7.89
C GLY A 238 -3.12 7.20 -6.81
N MET A 239 -2.87 6.74 -5.59
CA MET A 239 -3.59 7.12 -4.39
C MET A 239 -2.70 7.97 -3.50
N SER A 240 -3.14 9.17 -3.17
CA SER A 240 -2.54 10.01 -2.14
C SER A 240 -3.27 9.88 -0.82
N VAL A 241 -2.51 9.85 0.23
CA VAL A 241 -3.00 9.94 1.61
C VAL A 241 -2.29 11.11 2.25
N SER A 242 -3.01 12.07 2.82
CA SER A 242 -2.37 13.23 3.45
C SER A 242 -3.25 13.93 4.46
N GLU A 243 -2.57 14.61 5.39
CA GLU A 243 -3.17 15.64 6.22
C GLU A 243 -3.31 16.93 5.40
N LEU A 244 -4.51 17.53 5.36
CA LEU A 244 -4.77 18.75 4.64
C LEU A 244 -5.20 19.91 5.53
N GLY A 245 -4.35 20.93 5.53
CA GLY A 245 -4.76 22.29 5.93
C GLY A 245 -5.11 22.51 7.38
N GLY A 246 -4.71 21.61 8.29
CA GLY A 246 -4.91 21.76 9.73
C GLY A 246 -4.98 20.40 10.45
N PRO A 247 -4.74 20.40 11.76
CA PRO A 247 -4.59 19.18 12.53
C PRO A 247 -5.92 18.47 12.74
N SER A 248 -6.53 17.90 11.75
CA SER A 248 -7.72 17.03 11.86
C SER A 248 -8.44 16.75 10.55
N ILE A 249 -7.92 17.15 9.39
CA ILE A 249 -8.57 16.86 8.11
C ILE A 249 -7.65 15.95 7.31
N TYR A 250 -7.92 14.65 7.37
CA TYR A 250 -7.25 13.63 6.57
C TYR A 250 -8.12 13.24 5.40
N TRP A 251 -7.48 12.98 4.27
CA TRP A 251 -8.16 12.53 3.07
C TRP A 251 -7.38 11.45 2.35
N VAL A 252 -8.11 10.65 1.60
CA VAL A 252 -7.55 9.74 0.61
C VAL A 252 -8.05 10.20 -0.75
N GLN A 253 -7.14 10.37 -1.70
CA GLN A 253 -7.43 10.94 -2.99
C GLN A 253 -6.85 10.09 -4.12
N LEU A 254 -7.62 9.90 -5.20
CA LEU A 254 -7.16 9.32 -6.46
C LEU A 254 -6.97 10.41 -7.49
N TYR A 255 -5.81 10.45 -8.13
CA TYR A 255 -5.52 11.37 -9.23
C TYR A 255 -4.32 10.90 -10.05
N THR A 256 -4.07 11.57 -11.17
CA THR A 256 -2.95 11.25 -12.04
C THR A 256 -1.74 12.12 -11.73
N GLN A 257 -0.55 11.50 -11.73
CA GLN A 257 0.73 12.15 -11.53
C GLN A 257 1.67 11.84 -12.68
N HIS A 258 2.68 12.68 -12.85
CA HIS A 258 3.69 12.47 -13.85
C HIS A 258 4.51 11.20 -13.54
N ALA A 259 4.75 10.36 -14.54
CA ALA A 259 5.38 9.07 -14.36
C ALA A 259 6.81 9.14 -13.78
N SER A 260 7.48 10.29 -13.93
CA SER A 260 8.80 10.57 -13.35
C SER A 260 8.76 10.95 -11.86
N ASP A 261 7.59 11.24 -11.30
CA ASP A 261 7.48 11.50 -9.87
C ASP A 261 7.81 10.24 -9.07
N LEU A 262 8.36 10.44 -7.87
CA LEU A 262 8.87 9.34 -7.07
C LEU A 262 7.89 9.03 -5.94
N PHE A 263 7.21 7.91 -6.08
CA PHE A 263 6.19 7.48 -5.12
C PHE A 263 6.32 6.02 -4.71
N ASN A 264 5.63 5.65 -3.67
CA ASN A 264 5.64 4.28 -3.19
C ASN A 264 4.94 3.37 -4.20
N ALA A 265 5.52 2.20 -4.41
CA ALA A 265 4.86 1.11 -5.11
C ALA A 265 4.75 -0.06 -4.14
N TYR A 266 3.53 -0.42 -3.79
CA TYR A 266 3.25 -1.44 -2.78
C TYR A 266 2.02 -2.26 -3.19
N PRO A 267 2.13 -3.59 -3.26
CA PRO A 267 0.98 -4.45 -3.45
C PRO A 267 0.04 -4.30 -2.24
N PHE A 268 -1.22 -4.00 -2.46
CA PHE A 268 -2.20 -3.92 -1.40
C PHE A 268 -2.59 -5.35 -0.98
N GLU A 269 -2.21 -5.75 0.23
CA GLU A 269 -2.42 -7.05 0.90
C GLU A 269 -1.98 -8.32 0.12
#